data_a01810bb3e434c6dc91f43caa1d45b4e
#
_entry.id   a01810bb3e434c6dc91f43caa1d45b4e
#
_cell.length_a   1.000
_cell.length_b   1.000
_cell.length_c   1.000
_cell.angle_alpha   90.00
_cell.angle_beta   90.00
_cell.angle_gamma   90.00
#
_symmetry.space_group_name_H-M   'P 1'
#
loop_
_entity.id
_entity.type
_entity.pdbx_description
1 polymer ?
#
loop_
_entity_poly.entity_id
_entity_poly.type
_entity_poly.pdbx_seq_one_letter_code
_entity_poly.pdbx_strand_id
1 'polypeptide(L)'
;QTFSIMSGAATDEQVQKTIHAVNNYLPDKNTGGIRLTLPLGDNTWNFGRGFALIYGEKENGGMFSHMTTMYAYALYSRGYAKEGYKVLESIYELSTNTQIAQIYPGVPEYISSRGRGMYSYVTGAGSWTIFLMLTQVYGIRGQLGDLLIEPKLVKEQYDSGEVLTVDTLFAEKEVCVSFYNRKYLDYGEYQLGELSINGEVWKNQINSTSVVLHQAELEEKLIAGRKNQICIELVERKG
;
A
#
# COMPACT_ATOMS: atom_id res chain seq x y z
N GLN A 1 6.87 0.46 -16.19
CA GLN A 1 6.83 1.80 -15.58
C GLN A 1 6.96 1.73 -14.05
N THR A 2 6.48 0.67 -13.41
CA THR A 2 6.48 0.51 -11.94
C THR A 2 7.86 0.73 -11.33
N PHE A 3 8.91 0.10 -11.87
CA PHE A 3 10.27 0.23 -11.34
C PHE A 3 10.87 1.63 -11.49
N SER A 4 10.58 2.32 -12.60
CA SER A 4 11.07 3.68 -12.78
C SER A 4 10.42 4.68 -11.83
N ILE A 5 9.15 4.45 -11.46
CA ILE A 5 8.45 5.24 -10.44
C ILE A 5 9.05 4.93 -9.05
N MET A 6 9.15 3.65 -8.70
CA MET A 6 9.64 3.17 -7.41
C MET A 6 11.07 3.61 -7.11
N SER A 7 11.95 3.57 -8.11
CA SER A 7 13.36 3.97 -7.98
C SER A 7 13.58 5.49 -7.95
N GLY A 8 12.54 6.29 -8.21
CA GLY A 8 12.66 7.74 -8.35
C GLY A 8 13.24 8.22 -9.69
N ALA A 9 13.53 7.32 -10.64
CA ALA A 9 14.05 7.68 -11.95
C ALA A 9 13.02 8.40 -12.85
N ALA A 10 11.72 8.10 -12.65
CA ALA A 10 10.65 8.79 -13.34
C ALA A 10 10.44 10.19 -12.76
N THR A 11 10.32 11.20 -13.62
CA THR A 11 9.88 12.55 -13.22
C THR A 11 8.39 12.53 -12.82
N ASP A 12 7.93 13.56 -12.08
CA ASP A 12 6.52 13.66 -11.70
C ASP A 12 5.59 13.73 -12.93
N GLU A 13 6.00 14.40 -14.00
CA GLU A 13 5.27 14.40 -15.26
C GLU A 13 5.12 12.98 -15.85
N GLN A 14 6.18 12.19 -15.80
CA GLN A 14 6.15 10.79 -16.28
C GLN A 14 5.28 9.92 -15.38
N VAL A 15 5.28 10.13 -14.07
CA VAL A 15 4.38 9.45 -13.13
C VAL A 15 2.93 9.78 -13.46
N GLN A 16 2.58 11.06 -13.63
CA GLN A 16 1.23 11.50 -14.00
C GLN A 16 0.76 10.91 -15.33
N LYS A 17 1.62 10.88 -16.35
CA LYS A 17 1.32 10.23 -17.64
C LYS A 17 1.07 8.73 -17.47
N THR A 18 1.83 8.08 -16.58
CA THR A 18 1.64 6.66 -16.28
C THR A 18 0.30 6.41 -15.59
N ILE A 19 -0.04 7.21 -14.57
CA ILE A 19 -1.34 7.14 -13.87
C ILE A 19 -2.48 7.32 -14.88
N HIS A 20 -2.39 8.34 -15.73
CA HIS A 20 -3.38 8.57 -16.78
C HIS A 20 -3.52 7.38 -17.72
N ALA A 21 -2.40 6.82 -18.19
CA ALA A 21 -2.41 5.67 -19.11
C ALA A 21 -3.00 4.42 -18.43
N VAL A 22 -2.61 4.12 -17.19
CA VAL A 22 -3.17 2.99 -16.44
C VAL A 22 -4.68 3.15 -16.29
N ASN A 23 -5.14 4.31 -15.83
CA ASN A 23 -6.57 4.55 -15.57
C ASN A 23 -7.45 4.51 -16.83
N ASN A 24 -6.91 4.84 -18.00
CA ASN A 24 -7.69 4.89 -19.23
C ASN A 24 -7.61 3.62 -20.09
N TYR A 25 -6.51 2.89 -20.01
CA TYR A 25 -6.26 1.80 -20.95
C TYR A 25 -6.21 0.39 -20.33
N LEU A 26 -5.89 0.29 -19.04
CA LEU A 26 -5.69 -1.00 -18.39
C LEU A 26 -6.84 -1.52 -17.52
N PRO A 27 -7.90 -0.74 -17.16
CA PRO A 27 -8.96 -1.29 -16.35
C PRO A 27 -9.72 -2.38 -17.09
N ASP A 28 -9.95 -3.50 -16.42
CA ASP A 28 -10.86 -4.54 -16.90
C ASP A 28 -12.30 -4.18 -16.53
N LYS A 29 -13.13 -3.91 -17.53
CA LYS A 29 -14.52 -3.46 -17.33
C LYS A 29 -15.42 -4.50 -16.68
N ASN A 30 -15.06 -5.78 -16.77
CA ASN A 30 -15.89 -6.87 -16.25
C ASN A 30 -15.59 -7.18 -14.78
N THR A 31 -14.33 -7.03 -14.39
CA THR A 31 -13.85 -7.43 -13.06
C THR A 31 -13.47 -6.26 -12.17
N GLY A 32 -13.23 -5.07 -12.73
CA GLY A 32 -12.71 -3.91 -11.99
C GLY A 32 -11.20 -3.93 -11.74
N GLY A 33 -10.50 -5.00 -12.12
CA GLY A 33 -9.06 -5.13 -11.94
C GLY A 33 -8.24 -4.38 -12.97
N ILE A 34 -6.92 -4.32 -12.75
CA ILE A 34 -5.97 -3.67 -13.64
C ILE A 34 -5.22 -4.73 -14.44
N ARG A 35 -5.30 -4.68 -15.76
CA ARG A 35 -4.58 -5.58 -16.67
C ARG A 35 -3.11 -5.21 -16.75
N LEU A 36 -2.28 -6.23 -16.96
CA LEU A 36 -0.83 -6.04 -17.08
C LEU A 36 -0.45 -5.30 -18.38
N THR A 37 -1.13 -5.63 -19.48
CA THR A 37 -0.88 -5.05 -20.82
C THR A 37 -2.17 -4.87 -21.61
N LEU A 38 -2.10 -4.03 -22.64
CA LEU A 38 -3.07 -4.02 -23.74
C LEU A 38 -2.86 -5.22 -24.67
N PRO A 39 -3.85 -5.56 -25.53
CA PRO A 39 -3.63 -6.51 -26.63
C PRO A 39 -2.52 -6.01 -27.56
N LEU A 40 -1.55 -6.86 -27.83
CA LEU A 40 -0.41 -6.51 -28.68
C LEU A 40 -0.64 -6.79 -30.18
N GLY A 41 -1.85 -7.19 -30.56
CA GLY A 41 -2.20 -7.55 -31.93
C GLY A 41 -1.44 -8.78 -32.41
N ASP A 42 -1.17 -8.80 -33.71
CA ASP A 42 -0.54 -9.97 -34.37
C ASP A 42 1.00 -10.04 -34.18
N ASN A 43 1.59 -9.03 -33.51
CA ASN A 43 3.04 -8.95 -33.33
C ASN A 43 3.56 -9.71 -32.10
N THR A 44 2.84 -10.70 -31.60
CA THR A 44 3.16 -11.45 -30.38
C THR A 44 4.54 -12.11 -30.39
N TRP A 45 5.01 -12.51 -31.57
CA TRP A 45 6.32 -13.14 -31.78
C TRP A 45 7.51 -12.28 -31.33
N ASN A 46 7.36 -10.96 -31.36
CA ASN A 46 8.41 -10.02 -30.96
C ASN A 46 8.52 -9.84 -29.46
N PHE A 47 7.57 -10.34 -28.66
CA PHE A 47 7.47 -10.11 -27.22
C PHE A 47 7.83 -11.32 -26.37
N GLY A 48 8.32 -12.39 -27.00
CA GLY A 48 8.81 -13.58 -26.32
C GLY A 48 7.70 -14.51 -25.81
N ARG A 49 8.07 -15.46 -24.99
CA ARG A 49 7.23 -16.58 -24.55
C ARG A 49 5.96 -16.16 -23.77
N GLY A 50 6.05 -15.11 -22.96
CA GLY A 50 4.92 -14.68 -22.13
C GLY A 50 3.68 -14.31 -22.94
N PHE A 51 3.88 -13.80 -24.15
CA PHE A 51 2.81 -13.37 -25.04
C PHE A 51 2.26 -14.47 -25.97
N ALA A 52 2.79 -15.68 -25.85
CA ALA A 52 2.19 -16.87 -26.50
C ALA A 52 0.92 -17.37 -25.77
N LEU A 53 0.60 -16.81 -24.61
CA LEU A 53 -0.63 -17.08 -23.87
C LEU A 53 -1.82 -16.37 -24.51
N ILE A 54 -3.02 -16.89 -24.27
CA ILE A 54 -4.27 -16.23 -24.67
C ILE A 54 -4.36 -14.88 -23.95
N TYR A 55 -4.77 -13.83 -24.66
CA TYR A 55 -4.97 -12.52 -24.05
C TYR A 55 -5.98 -12.56 -22.90
N GLY A 56 -5.65 -11.92 -21.79
CA GLY A 56 -6.40 -11.95 -20.55
C GLY A 56 -5.95 -13.01 -19.55
N GLU A 57 -4.94 -13.79 -19.92
CA GLU A 57 -4.37 -14.83 -19.04
C GLU A 57 -2.90 -14.53 -18.74
N LYS A 58 -2.55 -14.63 -17.44
CA LYS A 58 -1.20 -14.44 -16.91
C LYS A 58 -0.51 -13.17 -17.47
N GLU A 59 0.69 -13.31 -18.04
CA GLU A 59 1.49 -12.19 -18.54
C GLU A 59 0.91 -11.51 -19.79
N ASN A 60 0.02 -12.16 -20.52
CA ASN A 60 -0.61 -11.57 -21.70
C ASN A 60 -1.95 -10.91 -21.34
N GLY A 61 -1.89 -9.75 -20.69
CA GLY A 61 -3.07 -8.95 -20.36
C GLY A 61 -3.93 -9.51 -19.21
N GLY A 62 -3.45 -10.50 -18.48
CA GLY A 62 -4.06 -10.93 -17.23
C GLY A 62 -3.87 -9.87 -16.14
N MET A 63 -4.59 -10.00 -15.04
CA MET A 63 -4.42 -9.16 -13.86
C MET A 63 -3.40 -9.82 -12.94
N PHE A 64 -2.20 -9.24 -12.88
CA PHE A 64 -1.07 -9.76 -12.12
C PHE A 64 -0.96 -9.02 -10.79
N SER A 65 -1.55 -9.58 -9.73
CA SER A 65 -1.68 -8.91 -8.42
C SER A 65 -0.33 -8.50 -7.83
N HIS A 66 0.72 -9.30 -8.00
CA HIS A 66 2.07 -8.95 -7.57
C HIS A 66 2.55 -7.62 -8.19
N MET A 67 2.47 -7.49 -9.52
CA MET A 67 2.89 -6.27 -10.20
C MET A 67 1.96 -5.09 -9.90
N THR A 68 0.66 -5.35 -9.75
CA THR A 68 -0.33 -4.33 -9.37
C THR A 68 -0.04 -3.80 -7.96
N THR A 69 0.30 -4.66 -7.01
CA THR A 69 0.70 -4.26 -5.65
C THR A 69 2.01 -3.46 -5.65
N MET A 70 3.00 -3.87 -6.46
CA MET A 70 4.23 -3.10 -6.64
C MET A 70 3.97 -1.72 -7.26
N TYR A 71 2.99 -1.61 -8.15
CA TYR A 71 2.58 -0.32 -8.72
C TYR A 71 1.92 0.57 -7.65
N ALA A 72 1.03 0.02 -6.81
CA ALA A 72 0.49 0.74 -5.67
C ALA A 72 1.62 1.22 -4.73
N TYR A 73 2.58 0.35 -4.40
CA TYR A 73 3.76 0.73 -3.62
C TYR A 73 4.52 1.90 -4.24
N ALA A 74 4.78 1.84 -5.55
CA ALA A 74 5.48 2.89 -6.28
C ALA A 74 4.73 4.23 -6.19
N LEU A 75 3.40 4.24 -6.33
CA LEU A 75 2.58 5.42 -6.18
C LEU A 75 2.64 6.00 -4.77
N TYR A 76 2.46 5.17 -3.75
CA TYR A 76 2.56 5.57 -2.35
C TYR A 76 3.96 6.13 -2.01
N SER A 77 5.03 5.50 -2.50
CA SER A 77 6.40 5.95 -2.27
C SER A 77 6.67 7.36 -2.81
N ARG A 78 5.92 7.77 -3.84
CA ARG A 78 6.01 9.08 -4.48
C ARG A 78 4.90 10.06 -4.01
N GLY A 79 4.13 9.70 -2.97
CA GLY A 79 3.10 10.55 -2.38
C GLY A 79 1.76 10.59 -3.12
N TYR A 80 1.56 9.74 -4.12
CA TYR A 80 0.27 9.58 -4.83
C TYR A 80 -0.62 8.60 -4.07
N ALA A 81 -0.95 8.95 -2.81
CA ALA A 81 -1.65 8.05 -1.89
C ALA A 81 -3.07 7.68 -2.35
N LYS A 82 -3.84 8.65 -2.89
CA LYS A 82 -5.19 8.39 -3.40
C LYS A 82 -5.20 7.44 -4.58
N GLU A 83 -4.26 7.61 -5.50
CA GLU A 83 -4.10 6.73 -6.66
C GLU A 83 -3.63 5.34 -6.22
N GLY A 84 -2.68 5.29 -5.29
CA GLY A 84 -2.19 4.04 -4.71
C GLY A 84 -3.28 3.27 -3.98
N TYR A 85 -4.14 3.97 -3.24
CA TYR A 85 -5.29 3.38 -2.55
C TYR A 85 -6.26 2.72 -3.52
N LYS A 86 -6.67 3.41 -4.59
CA LYS A 86 -7.56 2.85 -5.62
C LYS A 86 -7.01 1.57 -6.25
N VAL A 87 -5.69 1.53 -6.49
CA VAL A 87 -5.03 0.33 -6.99
C VAL A 87 -5.07 -0.81 -5.98
N LEU A 88 -4.80 -0.51 -4.70
CA LEU A 88 -4.86 -1.49 -3.61
C LEU A 88 -6.29 -1.99 -3.38
N GLU A 89 -7.27 -1.10 -3.39
CA GLU A 89 -8.70 -1.41 -3.26
C GLU A 89 -9.17 -2.37 -4.35
N SER A 90 -8.75 -2.17 -5.61
CA SER A 90 -9.09 -3.07 -6.71
C SER A 90 -8.60 -4.52 -6.49
N ILE A 91 -7.43 -4.69 -5.88
CA ILE A 91 -6.92 -6.02 -5.51
C ILE A 91 -7.73 -6.61 -4.35
N TYR A 92 -8.05 -5.79 -3.36
CA TYR A 92 -8.84 -6.19 -2.19
C TYR A 92 -10.23 -6.68 -2.60
N GLU A 93 -10.96 -5.90 -3.38
CA GLU A 93 -12.30 -6.27 -3.86
C GLU A 93 -12.30 -7.56 -4.66
N LEU A 94 -11.34 -7.70 -5.59
CA LEU A 94 -11.20 -8.94 -6.38
C LEU A 94 -10.87 -10.15 -5.51
N SER A 95 -9.97 -9.99 -4.53
CA SER A 95 -9.51 -11.09 -3.67
C SER A 95 -10.56 -11.51 -2.65
N THR A 96 -11.37 -10.59 -2.15
CA THR A 96 -12.40 -10.85 -1.14
C THR A 96 -13.72 -11.34 -1.72
N ASN A 97 -13.94 -11.19 -3.03
CA ASN A 97 -15.07 -11.80 -3.70
C ASN A 97 -14.85 -13.31 -3.89
N THR A 98 -14.99 -14.06 -2.81
CA THR A 98 -14.68 -15.49 -2.76
C THR A 98 -15.51 -16.36 -3.71
N GLN A 99 -16.71 -15.91 -4.10
CA GLN A 99 -17.55 -16.63 -5.06
C GLN A 99 -16.97 -16.60 -6.47
N ILE A 100 -16.35 -15.49 -6.87
CA ILE A 100 -15.76 -15.33 -8.19
C ILE A 100 -14.28 -15.72 -8.17
N ALA A 101 -13.51 -15.20 -7.22
CA ALA A 101 -12.08 -15.50 -7.09
C ALA A 101 -11.80 -16.96 -6.76
N GLN A 102 -12.69 -17.60 -5.98
CA GLN A 102 -12.57 -19.00 -5.54
C GLN A 102 -11.24 -19.29 -4.82
N ILE A 103 -10.67 -18.28 -4.19
CA ILE A 103 -9.48 -18.35 -3.34
C ILE A 103 -9.82 -17.71 -2.00
N TYR A 104 -9.51 -18.40 -0.91
CA TYR A 104 -9.64 -17.90 0.46
C TYR A 104 -8.83 -18.75 1.43
N PRO A 105 -8.16 -18.16 2.42
CA PRO A 105 -7.79 -16.74 2.49
C PRO A 105 -6.58 -16.45 1.61
N GLY A 106 -6.50 -15.27 1.01
CA GLY A 106 -5.27 -14.83 0.38
C GLY A 106 -5.46 -13.91 -0.81
N VAL A 107 -4.36 -13.30 -1.21
CA VAL A 107 -4.26 -12.52 -2.44
C VAL A 107 -3.72 -13.43 -3.54
N PRO A 108 -4.50 -13.71 -4.60
CA PRO A 108 -4.04 -14.56 -5.69
C PRO A 108 -2.92 -13.89 -6.48
N GLU A 109 -1.98 -14.67 -7.01
CA GLU A 109 -0.90 -14.12 -7.84
C GLU A 109 -1.43 -13.52 -9.14
N TYR A 110 -2.36 -14.24 -9.80
CA TYR A 110 -3.06 -13.76 -10.98
C TYR A 110 -4.57 -13.86 -10.79
N ILE A 111 -5.27 -12.98 -11.45
CA ILE A 111 -6.73 -13.02 -11.62
C ILE A 111 -7.01 -13.11 -13.11
N SER A 112 -7.78 -14.12 -13.51
CA SER A 112 -8.15 -14.34 -14.90
C SER A 112 -9.16 -13.30 -15.39
N SER A 113 -9.39 -13.24 -16.70
CA SER A 113 -10.42 -12.40 -17.33
C SER A 113 -11.85 -12.68 -16.84
N ARG A 114 -12.07 -13.80 -16.13
CA ARG A 114 -13.34 -14.17 -15.50
C ARG A 114 -13.38 -13.84 -14.01
N GLY A 115 -12.36 -13.16 -13.45
CA GLY A 115 -12.25 -12.84 -12.05
C GLY A 115 -11.73 -13.98 -11.16
N ARG A 116 -11.46 -15.18 -11.73
CA ARG A 116 -10.97 -16.31 -10.94
C ARG A 116 -9.52 -16.10 -10.54
N GLY A 117 -9.22 -16.23 -9.26
CA GLY A 117 -7.88 -16.22 -8.73
C GLY A 117 -7.10 -17.49 -9.07
N MET A 118 -5.80 -17.33 -9.30
CA MET A 118 -4.87 -18.43 -9.58
C MET A 118 -3.71 -18.37 -8.60
N TYR A 119 -3.18 -19.56 -8.27
CA TYR A 119 -2.14 -19.75 -7.26
C TYR A 119 -2.60 -19.36 -5.84
N SER A 120 -3.16 -20.34 -5.13
CA SER A 120 -3.78 -20.20 -3.80
C SER A 120 -2.80 -20.23 -2.62
N TYR A 121 -1.50 -20.24 -2.89
CA TYR A 121 -0.44 -20.21 -1.87
C TYR A 121 0.19 -18.81 -1.77
N VAL A 122 0.92 -18.55 -0.71
CA VAL A 122 1.61 -17.26 -0.52
C VAL A 122 2.64 -17.04 -1.63
N THR A 123 2.45 -15.96 -2.37
CA THR A 123 3.33 -15.54 -3.47
C THR A 123 3.82 -14.12 -3.24
N GLY A 124 4.50 -13.54 -4.23
CA GLY A 124 4.90 -12.14 -4.24
C GLY A 124 3.72 -11.19 -4.06
N ALA A 125 2.52 -11.53 -4.53
CA ALA A 125 1.34 -10.70 -4.34
C ALA A 125 1.00 -10.49 -2.86
N GLY A 126 0.95 -11.58 -2.07
CA GLY A 126 0.65 -11.50 -0.63
C GLY A 126 1.75 -10.78 0.15
N SER A 127 3.02 -11.13 -0.07
CA SER A 127 4.14 -10.50 0.67
C SER A 127 4.31 -9.02 0.34
N TRP A 128 4.15 -8.62 -0.92
CA TRP A 128 4.17 -7.21 -1.29
C TRP A 128 2.98 -6.41 -0.76
N THR A 129 1.80 -7.05 -0.61
CA THR A 129 0.65 -6.40 0.04
C THR A 129 0.97 -6.06 1.49
N ILE A 130 1.52 -6.98 2.27
CA ILE A 130 1.94 -6.73 3.65
C ILE A 130 3.01 -5.64 3.70
N PHE A 131 4.02 -5.74 2.83
CA PHE A 131 5.10 -4.76 2.75
C PHE A 131 4.59 -3.36 2.41
N LEU A 132 3.69 -3.24 1.43
CA LEU A 132 3.01 -1.99 1.07
C LEU A 132 2.25 -1.41 2.25
N MET A 133 1.39 -2.22 2.89
CA MET A 133 0.56 -1.77 4.01
C MET A 133 1.41 -1.24 5.15
N LEU A 134 2.39 -1.99 5.61
CA LEU A 134 3.21 -1.57 6.75
C LEU A 134 4.09 -0.38 6.42
N THR A 135 4.84 -0.43 5.30
CA THR A 135 5.93 0.51 5.08
C THR A 135 5.53 1.78 4.34
N GLN A 136 4.42 1.75 3.59
CA GLN A 136 3.96 2.90 2.81
C GLN A 136 2.60 3.43 3.27
N VAL A 137 1.59 2.57 3.45
CA VAL A 137 0.25 3.02 3.84
C VAL A 137 0.26 3.50 5.29
N TYR A 138 0.62 2.63 6.24
CA TYR A 138 0.80 3.02 7.65
C TYR A 138 2.14 3.72 7.89
N GLY A 139 3.10 3.57 6.97
CA GLY A 139 4.40 4.23 7.00
C GLY A 139 5.29 3.82 8.16
N ILE A 140 5.11 2.61 8.72
CA ILE A 140 5.85 2.10 9.87
C ILE A 140 7.04 1.28 9.37
N ARG A 141 8.26 1.79 9.58
CA ARG A 141 9.46 1.10 9.10
C ARG A 141 10.70 1.43 9.94
N GLY A 142 11.63 0.49 9.99
CA GLY A 142 12.95 0.73 10.57
C GLY A 142 13.79 1.68 9.71
N GLN A 143 14.55 2.56 10.36
CA GLN A 143 15.51 3.46 9.72
C GLN A 143 16.78 3.52 10.55
N LEU A 144 17.81 2.76 10.14
CA LEU A 144 19.11 2.71 10.80
C LEU A 144 19.04 2.41 12.32
N GLY A 145 18.11 1.54 12.72
CA GLY A 145 17.85 1.20 14.12
C GLY A 145 16.71 1.96 14.77
N ASP A 146 16.37 3.14 14.25
CA ASP A 146 15.24 3.97 14.70
C ASP A 146 13.92 3.48 14.08
N LEU A 147 12.79 3.93 14.64
CA LEU A 147 11.46 3.71 14.11
C LEU A 147 10.97 4.98 13.41
N LEU A 148 10.81 4.92 12.08
CA LEU A 148 10.18 5.96 11.30
C LEU A 148 8.69 5.66 11.17
N ILE A 149 7.83 6.65 11.44
CA ILE A 149 6.39 6.60 11.19
C ILE A 149 6.03 7.78 10.26
N GLU A 150 5.55 7.43 9.06
CA GLU A 150 5.20 8.36 7.98
C GLU A 150 3.93 7.89 7.28
N PRO A 151 2.74 8.03 7.91
CA PRO A 151 1.49 7.53 7.37
C PRO A 151 1.08 8.27 6.10
N LYS A 152 0.56 7.53 5.11
CA LYS A 152 -0.01 8.06 3.87
C LYS A 152 -1.45 7.59 3.73
N LEU A 153 -2.26 7.88 4.75
CA LEU A 153 -3.63 7.44 4.88
C LEU A 153 -4.59 8.35 4.11
N VAL A 154 -5.63 7.75 3.56
CA VAL A 154 -6.74 8.44 2.91
C VAL A 154 -8.01 8.26 3.73
N LYS A 155 -8.94 9.21 3.65
CA LYS A 155 -10.17 9.21 4.46
C LYS A 155 -11.04 7.98 4.23
N GLU A 156 -11.03 7.43 3.01
CA GLU A 156 -11.78 6.24 2.63
C GLU A 156 -11.37 4.99 3.44
N GLN A 157 -10.19 5.00 4.08
CA GLN A 157 -9.75 3.91 4.96
C GLN A 157 -10.40 3.94 6.35
N TYR A 158 -11.10 5.02 6.69
CA TYR A 158 -11.77 5.24 7.98
C TYR A 158 -13.28 4.97 7.88
N ASP A 159 -13.67 3.75 7.47
CA ASP A 159 -15.06 3.39 7.13
C ASP A 159 -16.10 3.62 8.25
N SER A 160 -15.73 3.37 9.50
CA SER A 160 -16.69 3.33 10.60
C SER A 160 -16.19 3.98 11.89
N GLY A 161 -15.05 4.66 11.85
CA GLY A 161 -14.46 5.24 13.05
C GLY A 161 -13.38 6.26 12.74
N GLU A 162 -13.01 7.01 13.74
CA GLU A 162 -11.99 8.06 13.65
C GLU A 162 -10.56 7.51 13.81
N VAL A 163 -10.39 6.19 13.99
CA VAL A 163 -9.10 5.57 14.30
C VAL A 163 -8.82 4.35 13.44
N LEU A 164 -7.60 4.30 12.90
CA LEU A 164 -7.00 3.11 12.32
C LEU A 164 -5.90 2.59 13.21
N THR A 165 -5.87 1.29 13.41
CA THR A 165 -4.90 0.65 14.30
C THR A 165 -4.17 -0.47 13.57
N VAL A 166 -2.86 -0.55 13.76
CA VAL A 166 -2.02 -1.62 13.22
C VAL A 166 -1.11 -2.20 14.30
N ASP A 167 -1.14 -3.52 14.39
CA ASP A 167 -0.25 -4.27 15.27
C ASP A 167 0.99 -4.71 14.49
N THR A 168 2.16 -4.50 15.07
CA THR A 168 3.43 -4.88 14.48
C THR A 168 4.47 -5.22 15.54
N LEU A 169 5.65 -5.61 15.09
CA LEU A 169 6.81 -5.82 15.95
C LEU A 169 7.88 -4.77 15.62
N PHE A 170 8.48 -4.20 16.64
CA PHE A 170 9.67 -3.38 16.51
C PHE A 170 10.67 -3.73 17.62
N ALA A 171 11.92 -4.05 17.23
CA ALA A 171 12.96 -4.47 18.16
C ALA A 171 12.48 -5.56 19.14
N GLU A 172 11.84 -6.61 18.61
CA GLU A 172 11.26 -7.76 19.33
C GLU A 172 10.15 -7.41 20.34
N LYS A 173 9.66 -6.18 20.34
CA LYS A 173 8.55 -5.73 21.20
C LYS A 173 7.27 -5.58 20.37
N GLU A 174 6.14 -6.02 20.94
CA GLU A 174 4.84 -5.81 20.35
C GLU A 174 4.45 -4.33 20.43
N VAL A 175 4.08 -3.75 19.28
CA VAL A 175 3.69 -2.35 19.15
C VAL A 175 2.37 -2.25 18.43
N CYS A 176 1.43 -1.51 19.00
CA CYS A 176 0.17 -1.14 18.41
C CYS A 176 0.21 0.34 18.08
N VAL A 177 0.16 0.69 16.79
CA VAL A 177 0.15 2.08 16.33
C VAL A 177 -1.26 2.47 15.94
N SER A 178 -1.78 3.56 16.51
CA SER A 178 -3.12 4.08 16.26
C SER A 178 -3.06 5.48 15.67
N PHE A 179 -3.72 5.67 14.54
CA PHE A 179 -3.83 6.95 13.82
C PHE A 179 -5.24 7.50 13.98
N TYR A 180 -5.39 8.62 14.69
CA TYR A 180 -6.66 9.30 14.92
C TYR A 180 -6.88 10.38 13.86
N ASN A 181 -7.93 10.26 13.06
CA ASN A 181 -8.28 11.20 11.98
C ASN A 181 -9.72 11.71 12.18
N ARG A 182 -9.93 12.51 13.20
CA ARG A 182 -11.26 13.02 13.61
C ARG A 182 -11.92 13.92 12.59
N LYS A 183 -11.15 14.46 11.64
CA LYS A 183 -11.65 15.36 10.59
C LYS A 183 -11.74 14.69 9.22
N TYR A 184 -11.46 13.40 9.12
CA TYR A 184 -11.46 12.64 7.85
C TYR A 184 -10.64 13.31 6.75
N LEU A 185 -9.40 13.68 7.10
CA LEU A 185 -8.45 14.33 6.21
C LEU A 185 -7.75 13.29 5.32
N ASP A 186 -7.47 13.69 4.09
CA ASP A 186 -6.66 12.91 3.16
C ASP A 186 -5.16 13.18 3.35
N TYR A 187 -4.33 12.24 2.87
CA TYR A 187 -2.88 12.49 2.75
C TYR A 187 -2.63 13.76 1.94
N GLY A 188 -1.82 14.66 2.53
CA GLY A 188 -1.56 16.01 1.99
C GLY A 188 -2.40 17.11 2.65
N GLU A 189 -3.54 16.77 3.26
CA GLU A 189 -4.40 17.70 4.01
C GLU A 189 -4.06 17.70 5.51
N TYR A 190 -3.47 16.62 6.01
CA TYR A 190 -3.06 16.52 7.41
C TYR A 190 -1.54 16.65 7.61
N GLN A 191 -1.20 16.94 8.83
CA GLN A 191 0.12 16.77 9.43
C GLN A 191 0.00 15.95 10.72
N LEU A 192 1.12 15.42 11.21
CA LEU A 192 1.15 14.76 12.50
C LEU A 192 0.98 15.79 13.61
N GLY A 193 0.05 15.53 14.51
CA GLY A 193 -0.22 16.31 15.70
C GLY A 193 0.46 15.71 16.92
N GLU A 194 -0.31 15.59 18.03
CA GLU A 194 0.20 14.98 19.25
C GLU A 194 0.52 13.50 19.06
N LEU A 195 1.64 13.06 19.62
CA LEU A 195 2.04 11.66 19.69
C LEU A 195 2.19 11.27 21.17
N SER A 196 1.72 10.09 21.53
CA SER A 196 1.96 9.49 22.84
C SER A 196 2.46 8.06 22.75
N ILE A 197 3.30 7.65 23.70
CA ILE A 197 3.79 6.29 23.85
C ILE A 197 3.38 5.78 25.22
N ASN A 198 2.62 4.68 25.27
CA ASN A 198 2.10 4.09 26.51
C ASN A 198 1.36 5.09 27.39
N GLY A 199 0.67 6.09 26.80
CA GLY A 199 -0.07 7.15 27.49
C GLY A 199 0.76 8.36 27.89
N GLU A 200 2.06 8.37 27.67
CA GLU A 200 2.92 9.53 27.90
C GLU A 200 3.09 10.34 26.61
N VAL A 201 2.82 11.64 26.67
CA VAL A 201 2.98 12.55 25.54
C VAL A 201 4.43 12.65 25.13
N TRP A 202 4.68 12.45 23.85
CA TRP A 202 5.99 12.61 23.22
C TRP A 202 6.34 14.10 23.06
N LYS A 203 7.43 14.54 23.64
CA LYS A 203 7.80 15.96 23.72
C LYS A 203 8.80 16.41 22.67
N ASN A 204 9.35 15.48 21.88
CA ASN A 204 10.35 15.80 20.87
C ASN A 204 9.69 16.31 19.59
N GLN A 205 10.51 16.88 18.71
CA GLN A 205 10.03 17.49 17.49
C GLN A 205 9.39 16.44 16.56
N ILE A 206 8.18 16.73 16.10
CA ILE A 206 7.48 15.99 15.05
C ILE A 206 7.57 16.82 13.77
N ASN A 207 8.07 16.22 12.69
CA ASN A 207 7.99 16.83 11.36
C ASN A 207 6.53 16.80 10.87
N SER A 208 6.19 17.68 9.92
CA SER A 208 4.81 17.81 9.47
C SER A 208 4.20 16.50 8.96
N THR A 209 4.97 15.61 8.34
CA THR A 209 4.47 14.37 7.71
C THR A 209 5.03 13.10 8.32
N SER A 210 6.05 13.19 9.17
CA SER A 210 6.74 12.02 9.73
C SER A 210 7.32 12.29 11.10
N VAL A 211 7.57 11.22 11.84
CA VAL A 211 8.32 11.24 13.09
C VAL A 211 9.34 10.11 13.10
N VAL A 212 10.54 10.41 13.60
CA VAL A 212 11.58 9.41 13.88
C VAL A 212 11.66 9.24 15.38
N LEU A 213 11.39 8.04 15.86
CA LEU A 213 11.52 7.66 17.26
C LEU A 213 12.86 6.95 17.41
N HIS A 214 13.80 7.57 18.11
CA HIS A 214 15.16 7.04 18.24
C HIS A 214 15.20 5.77 19.09
N GLN A 215 16.05 4.81 18.69
CA GLN A 215 16.17 3.51 19.34
C GLN A 215 16.38 3.64 20.86
N ALA A 216 17.30 4.50 21.31
CA ALA A 216 17.59 4.69 22.73
C ALA A 216 16.36 5.12 23.54
N GLU A 217 15.53 6.01 22.99
CA GLU A 217 14.29 6.46 23.63
C GLU A 217 13.21 5.37 23.63
N LEU A 218 13.13 4.58 22.55
CA LEU A 218 12.19 3.45 22.47
C LEU A 218 12.57 2.31 23.42
N GLU A 219 13.86 2.08 23.64
CA GLU A 219 14.33 1.08 24.62
C GLU A 219 13.85 1.41 26.05
N GLU A 220 13.81 2.68 26.41
CA GLU A 220 13.30 3.13 27.72
C GLU A 220 11.76 3.10 27.81
N LYS A 221 11.05 3.41 26.71
CA LYS A 221 9.59 3.59 26.71
C LYS A 221 8.81 2.34 26.35
N LEU A 222 9.37 1.47 25.53
CA LEU A 222 8.71 0.22 25.14
C LEU A 222 9.02 -0.88 26.13
N ILE A 223 7.99 -1.49 26.68
CA ILE A 223 8.09 -2.52 27.74
C ILE A 223 8.03 -3.89 27.08
N ALA A 224 9.00 -4.75 27.41
CA ALA A 224 9.03 -6.13 26.94
C ALA A 224 7.89 -6.95 27.57
N GLY A 225 7.36 -7.92 26.82
CA GLY A 225 6.33 -8.83 27.28
C GLY A 225 4.93 -8.25 27.39
N ARG A 226 4.73 -7.00 26.90
CA ARG A 226 3.38 -6.41 26.76
C ARG A 226 3.23 -5.71 25.43
N LYS A 227 1.98 -5.53 25.01
CA LYS A 227 1.63 -4.74 23.83
C LYS A 227 1.76 -3.25 24.15
N ASN A 228 2.70 -2.57 23.50
CA ASN A 228 2.93 -1.15 23.65
C ASN A 228 2.00 -0.35 22.73
N GLN A 229 1.60 0.84 23.14
CA GLN A 229 0.69 1.71 22.43
C GLN A 229 1.44 2.95 21.92
N ILE A 230 1.37 3.23 20.62
CA ILE A 230 1.79 4.50 20.03
C ILE A 230 0.54 5.13 19.41
N CYS A 231 0.13 6.28 19.91
CA CYS A 231 -1.05 6.99 19.42
C CYS A 231 -0.61 8.29 18.73
N ILE A 232 -1.16 8.56 17.55
CA ILE A 232 -0.81 9.72 16.73
C ILE A 232 -2.09 10.40 16.24
N GLU A 233 -2.23 11.70 16.52
CA GLU A 233 -3.32 12.52 15.99
C GLU A 233 -2.93 13.04 14.60
N LEU A 234 -3.86 12.93 13.65
CA LEU A 234 -3.76 13.57 12.34
C LEU A 234 -4.57 14.87 12.38
N VAL A 235 -3.88 16.00 12.26
CA VAL A 235 -4.48 17.33 12.38
C VAL A 235 -4.34 18.09 11.06
N GLU A 236 -5.22 19.08 10.82
CA GLU A 236 -5.14 19.90 9.61
C GLU A 236 -3.75 20.51 9.44
N ARG A 237 -3.25 20.44 8.21
CA ARG A 237 -1.97 21.05 7.86
C ARG A 237 -2.08 22.57 7.98
N LYS A 238 -1.21 23.16 8.79
CA LYS A 238 -1.06 24.61 8.82
C LYS A 238 -0.39 25.04 7.53
N GLY A 239 -1.06 25.91 6.78
CA GLY A 239 -0.57 26.48 5.52
C GLY A 239 0.73 27.26 5.68
#